data_a317f9abe14e1f59f20a70ab6883d6fe
#
_entry.id   a317f9abe14e1f59f20a70ab6883d6fe
#
_cell.length_a   1.000
_cell.length_b   1.000
_cell.length_c   1.000
_cell.angle_alpha   90.00
_cell.angle_beta   90.00
_cell.angle_gamma   90.00
#
_symmetry.space_group_name_H-M   'P 1'
#
loop_
_entity.id
_entity.type
_entity.pdbx_description
1 polymer ?
#
loop_
_entity_poly.entity_id
_entity_poly.type
_entity_poly.pdbx_seq_one_letter_code
_entity_poly.pdbx_strand_id
1 'polypeptide(L)'
;HVIFTASVAGHYSFPHLGPYAATKYGVVAIAETLHAELRAEGSKVGVTCLSPGLVSTNIFSSERNRPEMLTDPGTEPRPEEELAMREAFLEWVQANALQPAEVAEMIHRAVLDRTFWVFTGTEHRAAISDRHAAIREREEPPPYAPLLDI
;
A
#
# COMPACT_ATOMS: atom_id res chain seq x y z
N HIS A 1 7.23 -12.11 16.41
CA HIS A 1 6.99 -10.82 15.77
C HIS A 1 5.91 -10.95 14.69
N VAL A 2 4.95 -10.04 14.67
CA VAL A 2 3.88 -10.02 13.66
C VAL A 2 4.17 -8.90 12.67
N ILE A 3 4.03 -9.19 11.37
CA ILE A 3 4.25 -8.24 10.30
C ILE A 3 2.93 -8.10 9.51
N PHE A 4 2.44 -6.88 9.39
CA PHE A 4 1.29 -6.53 8.56
C PHE A 4 1.76 -5.86 7.28
N THR A 5 1.29 -6.33 6.13
CA THR A 5 1.56 -5.69 4.85
C THR A 5 0.38 -4.80 4.45
N ALA A 6 0.46 -3.52 4.81
CA ALA A 6 -0.47 -2.48 4.42
C ALA A 6 -0.12 -1.93 3.02
N SER A 7 -0.09 -0.64 2.86
CA SER A 7 0.34 0.15 1.70
C SER A 7 0.37 1.62 2.10
N VAL A 8 1.02 2.48 1.35
CA VAL A 8 0.83 3.93 1.45
C VAL A 8 -0.64 4.32 1.27
N ALA A 9 -1.39 3.56 0.47
CA ALA A 9 -2.84 3.70 0.32
C ALA A 9 -3.65 3.35 1.59
N GLY A 10 -3.02 2.90 2.67
CA GLY A 10 -3.60 2.78 4.00
C GLY A 10 -3.47 4.04 4.85
N HIS A 11 -2.84 5.10 4.33
CA HIS A 11 -2.60 6.35 5.04
C HIS A 11 -3.18 7.58 4.32
N TYR A 12 -3.29 7.52 3.00
CA TYR A 12 -4.00 8.50 2.16
C TYR A 12 -4.54 7.80 0.93
N SER A 13 -5.55 8.38 0.30
CA SER A 13 -6.31 7.70 -0.75
C SER A 13 -5.90 8.20 -2.13
N PHE A 14 -6.13 7.38 -3.14
CA PHE A 14 -5.91 7.71 -4.54
C PHE A 14 -7.22 7.58 -5.32
N PRO A 15 -7.45 8.42 -6.34
CA PRO A 15 -8.58 8.24 -7.24
C PRO A 15 -8.64 6.80 -7.79
N HIS A 16 -9.83 6.30 -7.97
CA HIS A 16 -10.12 4.95 -8.50
C HIS A 16 -9.66 3.76 -7.62
N LEU A 17 -8.98 4.01 -6.48
CA LEU A 17 -8.51 2.96 -5.56
C LEU A 17 -9.30 2.86 -4.25
N GLY A 18 -10.53 3.39 -4.20
CA GLY A 18 -11.34 3.40 -2.97
C GLY A 18 -11.47 2.05 -2.27
N PRO A 19 -11.92 0.97 -2.94
CA PRO A 19 -12.01 -0.36 -2.32
C PRO A 19 -10.65 -0.89 -1.82
N TYR A 20 -9.59 -0.69 -2.58
CA TYR A 20 -8.24 -1.08 -2.18
C TYR A 20 -7.77 -0.28 -0.96
N ALA A 21 -7.93 1.04 -0.99
CA ALA A 21 -7.58 1.91 0.14
C ALA A 21 -8.33 1.47 1.42
N ALA A 22 -9.64 1.21 1.34
CA ALA A 22 -10.42 0.75 2.48
C ALA A 22 -9.82 -0.51 3.13
N THR A 23 -9.39 -1.50 2.32
CA THR A 23 -8.73 -2.70 2.86
C THR A 23 -7.40 -2.37 3.54
N LYS A 24 -6.60 -1.45 2.97
CA LYS A 24 -5.27 -1.11 3.50
C LYS A 24 -5.34 -0.21 4.74
N TYR A 25 -6.32 0.69 4.83
CA TYR A 25 -6.66 1.39 6.08
C TYR A 25 -7.06 0.41 7.19
N GLY A 26 -7.85 -0.61 6.85
CA GLY A 26 -8.21 -1.68 7.79
C GLY A 26 -6.99 -2.43 8.32
N VAL A 27 -6.02 -2.75 7.46
CA VAL A 27 -4.77 -3.39 7.88
C VAL A 27 -3.97 -2.50 8.84
N VAL A 28 -3.86 -1.20 8.55
CA VAL A 28 -3.19 -0.23 9.44
C VAL A 28 -3.86 -0.20 10.80
N ALA A 29 -5.20 -0.05 10.83
CA ALA A 29 -5.96 0.01 12.08
C ALA A 29 -5.79 -1.26 12.92
N ILE A 30 -5.83 -2.44 12.30
CA ILE A 30 -5.61 -3.73 13.00
C ILE A 30 -4.18 -3.80 13.56
N ALA A 31 -3.17 -3.38 12.79
CA ALA A 31 -1.78 -3.39 13.24
C ALA A 31 -1.56 -2.47 14.45
N GLU A 32 -2.11 -1.24 14.42
CA GLU A 32 -2.04 -0.29 15.53
C GLU A 32 -2.76 -0.82 16.78
N THR A 33 -3.96 -1.39 16.60
CA THR A 33 -4.75 -1.97 17.70
C THR A 33 -3.98 -3.11 18.35
N LEU A 34 -3.51 -4.09 17.57
CA LEU A 34 -2.74 -5.22 18.11
C LEU A 34 -1.47 -4.74 18.83
N HIS A 35 -0.76 -3.75 18.26
CA HIS A 35 0.41 -3.19 18.92
C HIS A 35 0.07 -2.58 20.29
N ALA A 36 -1.02 -1.81 20.36
CA ALA A 36 -1.47 -1.18 21.61
C ALA A 36 -1.88 -2.23 22.67
N GLU A 37 -2.65 -3.24 22.28
CA GLU A 37 -3.08 -4.33 23.14
C GLU A 37 -1.90 -5.13 23.72
N LEU A 38 -0.96 -5.56 22.85
CA LEU A 38 0.24 -6.27 23.28
C LEU A 38 1.11 -5.44 24.23
N ARG A 39 1.20 -4.12 24.00
CA ARG A 39 1.91 -3.20 24.90
C ARG A 39 1.23 -3.08 26.26
N ALA A 40 -0.10 -3.00 26.28
CA ALA A 40 -0.89 -2.90 27.52
C ALA A 40 -0.74 -4.18 28.38
N GLU A 41 -0.61 -5.35 27.75
CA GLU A 41 -0.40 -6.63 28.41
C GLU A 41 1.06 -6.90 28.79
N GLY A 42 1.99 -6.00 28.48
CA GLY A 42 3.43 -6.21 28.72
C GLY A 42 4.04 -7.34 27.87
N SER A 43 3.39 -7.69 26.76
CA SER A 43 3.86 -8.74 25.85
C SER A 43 5.19 -8.39 25.20
N LYS A 44 6.02 -9.42 25.00
CA LYS A 44 7.29 -9.31 24.27
C LYS A 44 7.11 -9.44 22.74
N VAL A 45 5.91 -9.73 22.25
CA VAL A 45 5.63 -9.82 20.82
C VAL A 45 5.75 -8.42 20.20
N GLY A 46 6.54 -8.30 19.14
CA GLY A 46 6.67 -7.09 18.35
C GLY A 46 5.62 -7.04 17.23
N VAL A 47 5.31 -5.84 16.77
CA VAL A 47 4.45 -5.61 15.60
C VAL A 47 5.15 -4.64 14.66
N THR A 48 5.15 -4.95 13.37
CA THR A 48 5.61 -4.08 12.29
C THR A 48 4.50 -3.91 11.26
N CYS A 49 4.23 -2.67 10.87
CA CYS A 49 3.32 -2.32 9.78
C CYS A 49 4.14 -1.82 8.59
N LEU A 50 4.27 -2.67 7.58
CA LEU A 50 4.89 -2.32 6.31
C LEU A 50 3.89 -1.58 5.43
N SER A 51 4.25 -0.39 5.00
CA SER A 51 3.45 0.46 4.10
C SER A 51 4.24 0.78 2.83
N PRO A 52 4.27 -0.16 1.86
CA PRO A 52 5.01 0.05 0.64
C PRO A 52 4.34 1.09 -0.27
N GLY A 53 5.17 1.82 -1.01
CA GLY A 53 4.81 2.46 -2.27
C GLY A 53 4.83 1.44 -3.41
N LEU A 54 5.46 1.78 -4.54
CA LEU A 54 5.58 0.85 -5.66
C LEU A 54 6.71 -0.16 -5.43
N VAL A 55 6.37 -1.43 -5.60
CA VAL A 55 7.31 -2.55 -5.53
C VAL A 55 7.11 -3.42 -6.78
N SER A 56 8.20 -3.80 -7.43
CA SER A 56 8.21 -4.64 -8.63
C SER A 56 7.74 -6.05 -8.31
N THR A 57 6.42 -6.24 -8.33
CA THR A 57 5.75 -7.52 -8.04
C THR A 57 4.64 -7.79 -9.06
N ASN A 58 4.05 -8.96 -8.98
CA ASN A 58 2.92 -9.34 -9.84
C ASN A 58 1.56 -8.80 -9.36
N ILE A 59 1.53 -7.78 -8.47
CA ILE A 59 0.27 -7.24 -7.94
C ILE A 59 -0.66 -6.71 -9.04
N PHE A 60 -0.09 -6.06 -10.06
CA PHE A 60 -0.84 -5.52 -11.19
C PHE A 60 -1.35 -6.59 -12.18
N SER A 61 -0.94 -7.84 -11.99
CA SER A 61 -1.42 -9.01 -12.74
C SER A 61 -2.24 -9.95 -11.85
N SER A 62 -2.86 -9.43 -10.80
CA SER A 62 -3.62 -10.18 -9.80
C SER A 62 -4.88 -10.85 -10.35
N GLU A 63 -5.38 -10.43 -11.50
CA GLU A 63 -6.51 -11.05 -12.23
C GLU A 63 -6.31 -12.56 -12.43
N ARG A 64 -5.08 -13.02 -12.60
CA ARG A 64 -4.73 -14.46 -12.70
C ARG A 64 -5.18 -15.29 -11.49
N ASN A 65 -5.40 -14.66 -10.35
CA ASN A 65 -5.83 -15.31 -9.12
C ASN A 65 -7.34 -15.23 -8.88
N ARG A 66 -8.10 -14.62 -9.82
CA ARG A 66 -9.55 -14.49 -9.69
C ARG A 66 -10.19 -15.87 -9.86
N PRO A 67 -11.01 -16.35 -8.89
CA PRO A 67 -11.77 -17.57 -9.07
C PRO A 67 -12.69 -17.47 -10.29
N GLU A 68 -12.81 -18.54 -11.07
CA GLU A 68 -13.64 -18.59 -12.29
C GLU A 68 -15.10 -18.16 -12.01
N MET A 69 -15.65 -18.56 -10.86
CA MET A 69 -17.00 -18.19 -10.43
C MET A 69 -17.22 -16.67 -10.22
N LEU A 70 -16.14 -15.89 -10.12
CA LEU A 70 -16.18 -14.43 -10.00
C LEU A 70 -15.77 -13.72 -11.30
N THR A 71 -15.56 -14.47 -12.37
CA THR A 71 -15.28 -13.93 -13.69
C THR A 71 -16.60 -13.62 -14.37
N ASP A 72 -16.79 -12.37 -14.77
CA ASP A 72 -17.96 -11.99 -15.57
C ASP A 72 -17.76 -12.46 -17.01
N PRO A 73 -18.57 -13.42 -17.51
CA PRO A 73 -18.45 -13.90 -18.88
C PRO A 73 -18.82 -12.83 -19.93
N GLY A 74 -19.43 -11.71 -19.51
CA GLY A 74 -19.78 -10.58 -20.36
C GLY A 74 -18.73 -9.46 -20.38
N THR A 75 -17.59 -9.62 -19.73
CA THR A 75 -16.52 -8.62 -19.74
C THR A 75 -15.95 -8.48 -21.15
N GLU A 76 -16.19 -7.35 -21.79
CA GLU A 76 -15.61 -7.06 -23.10
C GLU A 76 -14.07 -6.98 -23.00
N PRO A 77 -13.36 -7.40 -24.08
CA PRO A 77 -11.92 -7.22 -24.16
C PRO A 77 -11.56 -5.74 -24.01
N ARG A 78 -10.49 -5.48 -23.26
CA ARG A 78 -9.99 -4.09 -23.12
C ARG A 78 -9.58 -3.54 -24.47
N PRO A 79 -9.84 -2.25 -24.75
CA PRO A 79 -9.37 -1.57 -25.94
C PRO A 79 -7.84 -1.72 -26.09
N GLU A 80 -7.35 -1.76 -27.32
CA GLU A 80 -5.93 -1.91 -27.63
C GLU A 80 -5.08 -0.79 -27.01
N GLU A 81 -5.62 0.45 -27.00
CA GLU A 81 -4.98 1.60 -26.36
C GLU A 81 -4.80 1.42 -24.84
N GLU A 82 -5.82 0.87 -24.16
CA GLU A 82 -5.73 0.57 -22.72
C GLU A 82 -4.70 -0.52 -22.43
N LEU A 83 -4.63 -1.54 -23.29
CA LEU A 83 -3.63 -2.61 -23.18
C LEU A 83 -2.22 -2.06 -23.36
N ALA A 84 -1.98 -1.21 -24.34
CA ALA A 84 -0.69 -0.59 -24.60
C ALA A 84 -0.26 0.32 -23.43
N MET A 85 -1.19 1.11 -22.89
CA MET A 85 -0.93 1.97 -21.73
C MET A 85 -0.61 1.15 -20.49
N ARG A 86 -1.30 0.03 -20.28
CA ARG A 86 -1.04 -0.90 -19.20
C ARG A 86 0.34 -1.55 -19.31
N GLU A 87 0.73 -1.94 -20.50
CA GLU A 87 2.05 -2.54 -20.76
C GLU A 87 3.18 -1.54 -20.46
N ALA A 88 3.07 -0.32 -20.99
CA ALA A 88 4.02 0.76 -20.69
C ALA A 88 4.12 1.06 -19.18
N PHE A 89 2.97 1.06 -18.48
CA PHE A 89 2.96 1.20 -17.03
C PHE A 89 3.70 0.06 -16.31
N LEU A 90 3.48 -1.18 -16.71
CA LEU A 90 4.16 -2.34 -16.11
C LEU A 90 5.68 -2.31 -16.35
N GLU A 91 6.11 -1.93 -17.54
CA GLU A 91 7.52 -1.72 -17.87
C GLU A 91 8.14 -0.63 -16.99
N TRP A 92 7.43 0.50 -16.86
CA TRP A 92 7.87 1.60 -16.01
C TRP A 92 8.00 1.17 -14.54
N VAL A 93 7.01 0.43 -14.00
CA VAL A 93 7.07 -0.11 -12.63
C VAL A 93 8.27 -1.04 -12.47
N GLN A 94 8.50 -1.91 -13.44
CA GLN A 94 9.63 -2.84 -13.39
C GLN A 94 10.99 -2.12 -13.38
N ALA A 95 11.08 -1.01 -14.07
CA ALA A 95 12.32 -0.22 -14.19
C ALA A 95 12.56 0.71 -12.98
N ASN A 96 11.49 1.21 -12.32
CA ASN A 96 11.60 2.30 -11.35
C ASN A 96 11.16 1.91 -9.92
N ALA A 97 10.43 0.81 -9.75
CA ALA A 97 9.97 0.38 -8.43
C ALA A 97 11.06 -0.38 -7.67
N LEU A 98 10.97 -0.35 -6.33
CA LEU A 98 11.85 -1.15 -5.49
C LEU A 98 11.71 -2.64 -5.78
N GLN A 99 12.81 -3.35 -5.67
CA GLN A 99 12.79 -4.80 -5.80
C GLN A 99 12.29 -5.46 -4.49
N PRO A 100 11.57 -6.59 -4.57
CA PRO A 100 11.07 -7.29 -3.38
C PRO A 100 12.17 -7.64 -2.37
N ALA A 101 13.39 -7.92 -2.83
CA ALA A 101 14.52 -8.22 -1.96
C ALA A 101 14.94 -7.01 -1.09
N GLU A 102 14.87 -5.80 -1.62
CA GLU A 102 15.17 -4.57 -0.88
C GLU A 102 14.13 -4.34 0.23
N VAL A 103 12.85 -4.57 -0.09
CA VAL A 103 11.76 -4.48 0.90
C VAL A 103 11.90 -5.56 1.98
N ALA A 104 12.30 -6.77 1.61
CA ALA A 104 12.56 -7.85 2.56
C ALA A 104 13.67 -7.49 3.55
N GLU A 105 14.74 -6.84 3.08
CA GLU A 105 15.82 -6.37 3.96
C GLU A 105 15.36 -5.26 4.91
N MET A 106 14.50 -4.32 4.43
CA MET A 106 13.90 -3.30 5.29
C MET A 106 13.08 -3.93 6.41
N ILE A 107 12.27 -4.94 6.09
CA ILE A 107 11.47 -5.69 7.07
C ILE A 107 12.37 -6.44 8.06
N HIS A 108 13.40 -7.11 7.57
CA HIS A 108 14.33 -7.84 8.43
C HIS A 108 14.94 -6.91 9.48
N ARG A 109 15.43 -5.74 9.08
CA ARG A 109 15.93 -4.72 10.02
C ARG A 109 14.87 -4.23 10.99
N ALA A 110 13.67 -3.93 10.48
CA ALA A 110 12.58 -3.47 11.33
C ALA A 110 12.19 -4.48 12.41
N VAL A 111 12.24 -5.78 12.11
CA VAL A 111 12.00 -6.85 13.09
C VAL A 111 13.09 -6.86 14.16
N LEU A 112 14.37 -6.75 13.77
CA LEU A 112 15.49 -6.70 14.72
C LEU A 112 15.42 -5.47 15.61
N ASP A 113 15.11 -4.31 15.03
CA ASP A 113 15.04 -3.02 15.72
C ASP A 113 13.68 -2.79 16.43
N ARG A 114 12.72 -3.71 16.28
CA ARG A 114 11.35 -3.62 16.79
C ARG A 114 10.63 -2.34 16.32
N THR A 115 10.90 -1.90 15.10
CA THR A 115 10.29 -0.73 14.48
C THR A 115 8.87 -1.06 14.05
N PHE A 116 7.89 -0.19 14.43
CA PHE A 116 6.49 -0.39 14.06
C PHE A 116 6.23 0.07 12.61
N TRP A 117 6.58 1.30 12.24
CA TRP A 117 6.32 1.86 10.92
C TRP A 117 7.47 1.61 9.95
N VAL A 118 7.18 0.95 8.83
CA VAL A 118 8.13 0.78 7.73
C VAL A 118 7.51 1.29 6.43
N PHE A 119 8.08 2.36 5.89
CA PHE A 119 7.76 2.92 4.58
C PHE A 119 8.92 2.67 3.63
N THR A 120 8.63 2.30 2.38
CA THR A 120 9.66 2.00 1.38
C THR A 120 10.25 3.25 0.72
N GLY A 121 9.75 4.43 1.02
CA GLY A 121 10.23 5.72 0.54
C GLY A 121 9.86 6.86 1.49
N THR A 122 10.40 8.03 1.23
CA THR A 122 10.14 9.24 2.03
C THR A 122 9.13 10.18 1.36
N GLU A 123 8.87 10.00 0.09
CA GLU A 123 8.01 10.81 -0.77
C GLU A 123 6.57 10.88 -0.27
N HIS A 124 6.10 9.83 0.40
CA HIS A 124 4.74 9.74 0.93
C HIS A 124 4.51 10.51 2.23
N ARG A 125 5.58 10.98 2.89
CA ARG A 125 5.50 11.65 4.20
C ARG A 125 4.72 12.96 4.12
N ALA A 126 4.91 13.73 3.06
CA ALA A 126 4.19 14.98 2.85
C ALA A 126 2.69 14.74 2.73
N ALA A 127 2.27 13.84 1.85
CA ALA A 127 0.86 13.52 1.64
C ALA A 127 0.16 13.01 2.93
N ILE A 128 0.86 12.19 3.73
CA ILE A 128 0.36 11.73 5.03
C ILE A 128 0.21 12.91 6.00
N SER A 129 1.21 13.78 6.07
CA SER A 129 1.20 14.96 6.94
C SER A 129 0.06 15.93 6.56
N ASP A 130 -0.07 16.22 5.28
CA ASP A 130 -1.09 17.15 4.75
C ASP A 130 -2.51 16.62 5.01
N ARG A 131 -2.73 15.32 4.80
CA ARG A 131 -4.00 14.68 5.15
C ARG A 131 -4.32 14.82 6.65
N HIS A 132 -3.34 14.56 7.52
CA HIS A 132 -3.56 14.70 8.96
C HIS A 132 -3.78 16.15 9.38
N ALA A 133 -3.12 17.11 8.74
CA ALA A 133 -3.36 18.53 8.94
C ALA A 133 -4.79 18.90 8.54
N ALA A 134 -5.24 18.51 7.35
CA ALA A 134 -6.60 18.78 6.87
C ALA A 134 -7.67 18.21 7.82
N ILE A 135 -7.49 16.97 8.32
CA ILE A 135 -8.41 16.37 9.30
C ILE A 135 -8.44 17.20 10.58
N ARG A 136 -7.29 17.62 11.12
CA ARG A 136 -7.19 18.41 12.34
C ARG A 136 -7.84 19.79 12.20
N GLU A 137 -7.61 20.44 11.06
CA GLU A 137 -8.15 21.78 10.77
C GLU A 137 -9.60 21.71 10.23
N ARG A 138 -10.16 20.53 10.01
CA ARG A 138 -11.50 20.28 9.43
C ARG A 138 -11.66 20.85 8.03
N GLU A 139 -10.61 20.79 7.25
CA GLU A 139 -10.57 21.18 5.85
C GLU A 139 -10.93 20.00 4.93
N GLU A 140 -11.16 20.30 3.67
CA GLU A 140 -11.31 19.25 2.66
C GLU A 140 -10.03 18.42 2.51
N PRO A 141 -10.14 17.15 2.12
CA PRO A 141 -8.95 16.35 1.82
C PRO A 141 -8.07 17.06 0.79
N PRO A 142 -6.74 17.07 0.97
CA PRO A 142 -5.85 17.70 0.00
C PRO A 142 -6.00 17.02 -1.37
N PRO A 143 -5.79 17.78 -2.47
CA PRO A 143 -5.79 17.18 -3.80
C PRO A 143 -4.72 16.11 -3.87
N TYR A 144 -5.10 14.94 -4.40
CA TYR A 144 -4.18 13.81 -4.51
C TYR A 144 -3.16 14.08 -5.61
N ALA A 145 -1.89 13.92 -5.31
CA ALA A 145 -0.90 13.73 -6.33
C ALA A 145 -1.24 12.43 -7.10
N PRO A 146 -1.16 12.43 -8.42
CA PRO A 146 -1.31 11.18 -9.17
C PRO A 146 -0.29 10.16 -8.64
N LEU A 147 -0.68 8.89 -8.66
CA LEU A 147 0.23 7.81 -8.23
C LEU A 147 1.51 7.79 -9.06
N LEU A 148 1.44 8.39 -10.23
CA LEU A 148 2.48 8.55 -11.24
C LEU A 148 2.32 9.91 -11.92
N ASP A 149 3.38 10.65 -12.04
CA ASP A 149 3.50 11.77 -12.98
C ASP A 149 3.71 11.21 -14.39
N ILE A 150 2.62 10.63 -14.97
CA ILE A 150 2.60 10.21 -16.38
C ILE A 150 1.66 11.12 -17.15
#